data_cb48048a65b46a0484f59f395b5fc1c1
#
_entry.id   cb48048a65b46a0484f59f395b5fc1c1
#
_cell.length_a   1.000
_cell.length_b   1.000
_cell.length_c   1.000
_cell.angle_alpha   90.00
_cell.angle_beta   90.00
_cell.angle_gamma   90.00
#
_symmetry.space_group_name_H-M   'P 1'
#
loop_
_entity.id
_entity.type
_entity.pdbx_description
1 polymer ?
#
loop_
_entity_poly.entity_id
_entity_poly.type
_entity_poly.pdbx_seq_one_letter_code
_entity_poly.pdbx_strand_id
1 'polypeptide(L)'
;RDGNINPTITGFTFQDGVGTQMLVTSCNISRRERSGGAILLYKAYPTIMYNRFINNGFTPGLTGGGDAAANGGAISHFSDDDVEFDEDRDQASQNNHSSRDIPEELNIQNNYFEGNSSGDGENFYSFGYEGSINVSHSVFEDIDCESNSVNEFVLKSLEDEADYIQNEISGVCIESNSFYVSASNGSDNNAGTETSPLKTIGHALTLIKDDGTVTTINLNAGVYSPSSNDEKFPIVLPDNVHLIGDDRETTILDAEANANKEAAVIIINEVENVTVANLTLTGGYSEGHGCTGGGALLVTANDTEN
;
A
#
# COMPACT_ATOMS: atom_id res chain seq x y z
N ARG A 1 -21.53 27.93 -1.36
CA ARG A 1 -20.90 28.55 -0.17
C ARG A 1 -19.43 28.39 -0.34
N ASP A 2 -18.76 29.51 -0.64
CA ASP A 2 -17.31 29.59 -0.80
C ASP A 2 -16.68 29.61 0.62
N GLY A 3 -16.45 28.45 1.20
CA GLY A 3 -15.78 28.31 2.48
C GLY A 3 -14.90 27.09 2.44
N ASN A 4 -13.61 27.30 2.69
CA ASN A 4 -12.66 26.22 2.90
C ASN A 4 -13.15 25.39 4.11
N ILE A 5 -13.84 24.29 3.84
CA ILE A 5 -14.33 23.40 4.90
C ILE A 5 -13.24 22.36 5.12
N ASN A 6 -12.44 22.57 6.15
CA ASN A 6 -11.51 21.56 6.65
C ASN A 6 -12.18 20.86 7.83
N PRO A 7 -12.95 19.79 7.62
CA PRO A 7 -13.60 19.09 8.71
C PRO A 7 -12.56 18.41 9.62
N THR A 8 -12.91 18.30 10.89
CA THR A 8 -12.12 17.53 11.85
C THR A 8 -12.80 16.20 12.10
N ILE A 9 -12.06 15.11 11.96
CA ILE A 9 -12.50 13.73 12.24
C ILE A 9 -11.71 13.27 13.46
N THR A 10 -12.40 13.02 14.58
CA THR A 10 -11.71 12.73 15.83
C THR A 10 -12.53 11.81 16.76
N GLY A 11 -11.85 10.94 17.49
CA GLY A 11 -12.45 10.10 18.53
C GLY A 11 -13.19 8.87 18.00
N PHE A 12 -12.93 8.45 16.78
CA PHE A 12 -13.55 7.26 16.16
C PHE A 12 -12.62 6.06 16.19
N THR A 13 -13.24 4.88 16.18
CA THR A 13 -12.58 3.64 15.75
C THR A 13 -13.16 3.25 14.40
N PHE A 14 -12.29 3.16 13.39
CA PHE A 14 -12.60 2.63 12.08
C PHE A 14 -12.06 1.21 12.03
N GLN A 15 -12.93 0.24 11.79
CA GLN A 15 -12.54 -1.17 11.84
C GLN A 15 -13.18 -1.96 10.71
N ASP A 16 -12.41 -2.93 10.17
CA ASP A 16 -12.86 -3.89 9.16
C ASP A 16 -13.43 -3.22 7.89
N GLY A 17 -13.01 -1.99 7.59
CA GLY A 17 -13.36 -1.29 6.38
C GLY A 17 -12.63 -1.89 5.17
N VAL A 18 -13.34 -2.08 4.07
CA VAL A 18 -12.81 -2.75 2.85
C VAL A 18 -12.57 -1.79 1.68
N GLY A 19 -12.61 -0.51 1.94
CA GLY A 19 -12.37 0.55 0.97
C GLY A 19 -13.51 0.78 -0.02
N THR A 20 -13.37 1.85 -0.77
CA THR A 20 -14.30 2.29 -1.80
C THR A 20 -13.74 1.95 -3.17
N GLN A 21 -14.57 1.41 -4.07
CA GLN A 21 -14.17 1.25 -5.46
C GLN A 21 -14.07 2.63 -6.14
N MET A 22 -12.97 2.85 -6.80
CA MET A 22 -12.70 4.03 -7.62
C MET A 22 -12.40 3.61 -9.04
N LEU A 23 -12.69 4.48 -9.98
CA LEU A 23 -12.22 4.38 -11.35
C LEU A 23 -10.95 5.23 -11.44
N VAL A 24 -9.81 4.57 -11.54
CA VAL A 24 -8.53 5.25 -11.74
C VAL A 24 -8.20 5.19 -13.22
N THR A 25 -7.98 6.35 -13.85
CA THR A 25 -7.56 6.44 -15.25
C THR A 25 -6.09 6.77 -15.29
N SER A 26 -5.29 5.81 -15.72
CA SER A 26 -3.87 6.00 -15.98
C SER A 26 -3.57 5.59 -17.43
N CYS A 27 -2.78 6.39 -18.15
CA CYS A 27 -2.40 6.12 -19.54
C CYS A 27 -3.59 5.86 -20.49
N ASN A 28 -4.71 6.58 -20.33
CA ASN A 28 -5.98 6.40 -21.05
C ASN A 28 -6.68 5.05 -20.81
N ILE A 29 -6.39 4.41 -19.70
CA ILE A 29 -7.06 3.19 -19.28
C ILE A 29 -7.73 3.44 -17.94
N SER A 30 -9.01 3.12 -17.90
CA SER A 30 -9.79 3.21 -16.66
C SER A 30 -9.87 1.82 -16.05
N ARG A 31 -9.42 1.67 -14.83
CA ARG A 31 -9.52 0.45 -14.04
C ARG A 31 -10.17 0.73 -12.69
N ARG A 32 -10.86 -0.25 -12.17
CA ARG A 32 -11.46 -0.14 -10.84
C ARG A 32 -10.46 -0.61 -9.80
N GLU A 33 -10.19 0.25 -8.84
CA GLU A 33 -9.33 -0.05 -7.70
C GLU A 33 -10.10 0.19 -6.40
N ARG A 34 -9.73 -0.51 -5.35
CA ARG A 34 -10.22 -0.19 -4.00
C ARG A 34 -9.19 0.67 -3.29
N SER A 35 -9.67 1.71 -2.63
CA SER A 35 -8.81 2.65 -1.94
C SER A 35 -9.44 3.10 -0.63
N GLY A 36 -8.59 3.41 0.36
CA GLY A 36 -8.99 3.90 1.67
C GLY A 36 -9.86 2.92 2.44
N GLY A 37 -9.28 1.88 3.01
CA GLY A 37 -10.02 0.86 3.74
C GLY A 37 -11.05 1.45 4.70
N ALA A 38 -10.67 2.43 5.47
CA ALA A 38 -11.54 3.18 6.38
C ALA A 38 -11.98 4.53 5.81
N ILE A 39 -11.05 5.32 5.26
CA ILE A 39 -11.32 6.69 4.78
C ILE A 39 -10.74 6.88 3.38
N LEU A 40 -11.55 7.38 2.47
CA LEU A 40 -11.12 7.87 1.18
C LEU A 40 -11.28 9.39 1.15
N LEU A 41 -10.19 10.07 0.90
CA LEU A 41 -10.11 11.52 0.70
C LEU A 41 -9.93 11.80 -0.80
N TYR A 42 -10.85 12.51 -1.38
CA TYR A 42 -10.74 12.96 -2.76
C TYR A 42 -10.80 14.48 -2.78
N LYS A 43 -9.69 15.13 -3.12
CA LYS A 43 -9.55 16.59 -3.09
C LYS A 43 -10.08 17.20 -1.79
N ALA A 44 -9.84 16.52 -0.68
CA ALA A 44 -10.33 16.88 0.64
C ALA A 44 -9.19 16.80 1.66
N TYR A 45 -9.06 17.83 2.46
CA TYR A 45 -7.93 18.03 3.38
C TYR A 45 -8.44 18.19 4.83
N PRO A 46 -9.08 17.16 5.42
CA PRO A 46 -9.56 17.22 6.80
C PRO A 46 -8.39 17.13 7.78
N THR A 47 -8.63 17.58 9.02
CA THR A 47 -7.81 17.21 10.15
C THR A 47 -8.32 15.88 10.70
N ILE A 48 -7.47 14.86 10.77
CA ILE A 48 -7.80 13.52 11.26
C ILE A 48 -6.92 13.21 12.47
N MET A 49 -7.48 13.21 13.67
CA MET A 49 -6.72 13.10 14.92
C MET A 49 -7.44 12.25 15.96
N TYR A 50 -6.66 11.57 16.80
CA TYR A 50 -7.17 10.77 17.93
C TYR A 50 -8.18 9.69 17.53
N ASN A 51 -7.98 9.08 16.36
CA ASN A 51 -8.75 7.97 15.88
C ASN A 51 -7.95 6.67 15.97
N ARG A 52 -8.65 5.54 15.85
CA ARG A 52 -8.06 4.22 15.73
C ARG A 52 -8.46 3.62 14.39
N PHE A 53 -7.50 3.12 13.66
CA PHE A 53 -7.66 2.42 12.38
C PHE A 53 -7.21 0.98 12.57
N ILE A 54 -8.15 0.04 12.59
CA ILE A 54 -7.89 -1.35 12.98
C ILE A 54 -8.40 -2.29 11.91
N ASN A 55 -7.53 -3.17 11.40
CA ASN A 55 -7.89 -4.23 10.44
C ASN A 55 -8.63 -3.68 9.20
N ASN A 56 -8.31 -2.48 8.73
CA ASN A 56 -8.89 -1.93 7.53
C ASN A 56 -8.07 -2.34 6.29
N GLY A 57 -8.71 -2.30 5.14
CA GLY A 57 -8.09 -2.57 3.86
C GLY A 57 -8.70 -3.76 3.14
N PHE A 58 -7.91 -4.47 2.37
CA PHE A 58 -8.39 -5.55 1.53
C PHE A 58 -8.76 -6.79 2.34
N THR A 59 -9.96 -7.32 2.12
CA THR A 59 -10.36 -8.63 2.62
C THR A 59 -10.33 -9.65 1.47
N PRO A 60 -9.54 -10.73 1.56
CA PRO A 60 -9.52 -11.77 0.55
C PRO A 60 -10.92 -12.35 0.31
N GLY A 61 -11.28 -12.57 -0.97
CA GLY A 61 -12.53 -13.25 -1.34
C GLY A 61 -13.74 -12.35 -1.56
N LEU A 62 -13.65 -11.03 -1.45
CA LEU A 62 -14.71 -10.14 -1.93
C LEU A 62 -14.74 -10.14 -3.46
N THR A 63 -15.67 -10.91 -4.01
CA THR A 63 -15.93 -10.98 -5.46
C THR A 63 -16.68 -9.74 -5.90
N GLY A 64 -16.04 -8.90 -6.68
CA GLY A 64 -16.67 -7.73 -7.27
C GLY A 64 -15.66 -6.81 -7.94
N GLY A 65 -15.20 -7.21 -9.12
CA GLY A 65 -14.54 -6.38 -10.13
C GLY A 65 -13.39 -5.47 -9.66
N GLY A 66 -12.18 -5.78 -10.08
CA GLY A 66 -11.07 -4.83 -10.05
C GLY A 66 -10.35 -4.66 -8.72
N ASP A 67 -10.16 -5.72 -7.95
CA ASP A 67 -9.46 -5.65 -6.66
C ASP A 67 -7.93 -5.76 -6.80
N ALA A 68 -7.38 -5.33 -7.92
CA ALA A 68 -5.98 -5.57 -8.26
C ALA A 68 -4.97 -4.71 -7.49
N ALA A 69 -5.38 -3.57 -6.99
CA ALA A 69 -4.55 -2.73 -6.13
C ALA A 69 -5.44 -2.06 -5.10
N ALA A 70 -5.39 -2.51 -3.87
CA ALA A 70 -5.92 -1.74 -2.76
C ALA A 70 -4.81 -0.81 -2.28
N ASN A 71 -5.02 0.48 -2.43
CA ASN A 71 -4.10 1.50 -1.96
C ASN A 71 -4.63 2.11 -0.66
N GLY A 72 -3.76 2.33 0.33
CA GLY A 72 -4.11 2.88 1.61
C GLY A 72 -5.02 1.98 2.44
N GLY A 73 -4.46 1.02 3.13
CA GLY A 73 -5.23 0.09 3.96
C GLY A 73 -6.12 0.79 4.97
N ALA A 74 -5.66 1.84 5.61
CA ALA A 74 -6.50 2.68 6.45
C ALA A 74 -7.05 3.89 5.68
N ILE A 75 -6.18 4.74 5.12
CA ILE A 75 -6.57 6.02 4.52
C ILE A 75 -5.94 6.14 3.14
N SER A 76 -6.73 6.54 2.14
CA SER A 76 -6.23 7.00 0.84
C SER A 76 -6.58 8.45 0.60
N HIS A 77 -5.63 9.19 0.02
CA HIS A 77 -5.78 10.57 -0.38
C HIS A 77 -5.44 10.74 -1.87
N PHE A 78 -6.34 11.34 -2.61
CA PHE A 78 -6.16 11.68 -4.02
C PHE A 78 -6.36 13.17 -4.22
N SER A 79 -5.33 13.85 -4.65
CA SER A 79 -5.32 15.30 -4.90
C SER A 79 -5.46 15.62 -6.37
N ASP A 80 -5.09 14.73 -7.27
CA ASP A 80 -5.08 14.92 -8.71
C ASP A 80 -6.46 14.80 -9.36
N ASP A 81 -6.59 15.43 -10.55
CA ASP A 81 -7.79 15.40 -11.40
C ASP A 81 -7.93 14.13 -12.23
N ASP A 82 -6.87 13.33 -12.36
CA ASP A 82 -6.84 12.10 -13.15
C ASP A 82 -7.56 10.92 -12.49
N VAL A 83 -8.06 11.11 -11.29
CA VAL A 83 -8.85 10.10 -10.56
C VAL A 83 -10.33 10.45 -10.66
N GLU A 84 -11.13 9.58 -11.25
CA GLU A 84 -12.58 9.74 -11.38
C GLU A 84 -13.34 8.73 -10.52
N PHE A 85 -14.46 9.18 -9.92
CA PHE A 85 -15.41 8.25 -9.29
C PHE A 85 -16.31 7.59 -10.35
N ASP A 86 -16.70 6.33 -10.12
CA ASP A 86 -17.60 5.59 -11.01
C ASP A 86 -18.87 6.43 -11.30
N GLU A 87 -19.14 6.67 -12.59
CA GLU A 87 -20.20 7.60 -13.07
C GLU A 87 -21.62 7.23 -12.63
N ASP A 88 -21.83 5.99 -12.17
CA ASP A 88 -23.16 5.53 -11.73
C ASP A 88 -23.60 6.17 -10.39
N ARG A 89 -22.75 6.91 -9.70
CA ARG A 89 -23.08 7.44 -8.38
C ARG A 89 -23.44 8.90 -8.30
N ASP A 90 -22.94 9.78 -9.17
CA ASP A 90 -23.43 11.16 -9.16
C ASP A 90 -22.93 12.05 -10.31
N GLN A 91 -23.83 12.38 -11.21
CA GLN A 91 -23.73 13.56 -12.08
C GLN A 91 -23.70 14.88 -11.29
N ALA A 92 -23.76 14.84 -9.98
CA ALA A 92 -23.91 16.02 -9.13
C ALA A 92 -22.57 16.66 -8.70
N SER A 93 -21.44 16.00 -8.88
CA SER A 93 -20.15 16.55 -8.45
C SER A 93 -19.27 17.14 -9.55
N GLN A 94 -19.70 17.16 -10.80
CA GLN A 94 -19.00 17.87 -11.88
C GLN A 94 -19.10 19.41 -11.81
N ASN A 95 -19.57 19.96 -10.72
CA ASN A 95 -19.67 21.42 -10.55
C ASN A 95 -18.36 22.00 -9.99
N ASN A 96 -17.56 22.57 -10.91
CA ASN A 96 -16.62 23.66 -10.66
C ASN A 96 -15.98 23.65 -9.26
N HIS A 97 -14.98 22.83 -9.05
CA HIS A 97 -14.01 23.09 -8.01
C HIS A 97 -13.07 24.19 -8.55
N SER A 98 -13.53 25.45 -8.38
CA SER A 98 -12.58 26.58 -8.44
C SER A 98 -11.41 26.25 -7.52
N SER A 99 -10.19 26.58 -7.95
CA SER A 99 -8.95 26.40 -7.21
C SER A 99 -9.16 26.59 -5.71
N ARG A 100 -9.34 25.47 -4.98
CA ARG A 100 -9.25 25.49 -3.52
C ARG A 100 -7.79 25.72 -3.21
N ASP A 101 -7.52 26.55 -2.25
CA ASP A 101 -6.18 26.65 -1.71
C ASP A 101 -5.85 25.26 -1.11
N ILE A 102 -5.02 24.50 -1.81
CA ILE A 102 -4.48 23.21 -1.31
C ILE A 102 -3.63 23.58 -0.10
N PRO A 103 -3.88 23.01 1.09
CA PRO A 103 -3.08 23.34 2.26
C PRO A 103 -1.64 22.83 2.08
N GLU A 104 -0.68 23.52 2.66
CA GLU A 104 0.72 23.08 2.68
C GLU A 104 0.94 21.84 3.55
N GLU A 105 0.02 21.56 4.48
CA GLU A 105 0.10 20.41 5.39
C GLU A 105 -1.27 19.73 5.56
N LEU A 106 -1.31 18.42 5.38
CA LEU A 106 -2.42 17.55 5.75
C LEU A 106 -2.19 16.96 7.14
N ASN A 107 -3.10 17.23 8.08
CA ASN A 107 -2.90 16.88 9.47
C ASN A 107 -3.59 15.55 9.83
N ILE A 108 -2.76 14.50 10.05
CA ILE A 108 -3.17 13.11 10.35
C ILE A 108 -2.52 12.65 11.69
N GLN A 109 -2.35 13.54 12.64
CA GLN A 109 -1.57 13.30 13.86
C GLN A 109 -2.35 12.52 14.95
N ASN A 110 -1.62 11.97 15.92
CA ASN A 110 -2.17 11.35 17.12
C ASN A 110 -3.17 10.22 16.82
N ASN A 111 -2.99 9.48 15.74
CA ASN A 111 -3.83 8.33 15.43
C ASN A 111 -3.15 7.01 15.84
N TYR A 112 -3.93 5.94 15.86
CA TYR A 112 -3.47 4.59 16.14
C TYR A 112 -3.78 3.70 14.94
N PHE A 113 -2.76 3.01 14.42
CA PHE A 113 -2.85 2.13 13.26
C PHE A 113 -2.41 0.72 13.65
N GLU A 114 -3.26 -0.29 13.38
CA GLU A 114 -2.99 -1.69 13.70
C GLU A 114 -3.69 -2.62 12.71
N GLY A 115 -2.95 -3.59 12.15
CA GLY A 115 -3.50 -4.64 11.29
C GLY A 115 -4.14 -4.13 10.00
N ASN A 116 -3.90 -2.90 9.60
CA ASN A 116 -4.38 -2.40 8.31
C ASN A 116 -3.57 -3.05 7.20
N SER A 117 -4.11 -3.11 6.00
CA SER A 117 -3.45 -3.87 4.97
C SER A 117 -3.87 -3.47 3.56
N SER A 118 -2.89 -3.25 2.69
CA SER A 118 -3.09 -2.91 1.29
C SER A 118 -1.97 -3.48 0.41
N GLY A 119 -2.07 -3.27 -0.89
CA GLY A 119 -0.99 -3.58 -1.81
C GLY A 119 0.13 -2.54 -1.76
N ASP A 120 -0.21 -1.28 -1.42
CA ASP A 120 0.71 -0.16 -1.31
C ASP A 120 0.15 0.90 -0.34
N GLY A 121 1.01 1.50 0.49
CA GLY A 121 0.60 2.44 1.52
C GLY A 121 -0.30 1.79 2.58
N GLU A 122 0.23 0.81 3.33
CA GLU A 122 -0.57 0.00 4.25
C GLU A 122 -1.45 0.81 5.19
N ASN A 123 -0.96 1.91 5.75
CA ASN A 123 -1.73 2.78 6.61
C ASN A 123 -2.19 4.06 5.92
N PHE A 124 -1.33 4.63 5.07
CA PHE A 124 -1.67 5.84 4.34
C PHE A 124 -1.09 5.81 2.91
N TYR A 125 -1.92 6.14 1.95
CA TYR A 125 -1.53 6.32 0.55
C TYR A 125 -1.93 7.70 0.07
N SER A 126 -1.03 8.42 -0.57
CA SER A 126 -1.29 9.72 -1.19
C SER A 126 -0.91 9.71 -2.66
N PHE A 127 -1.72 10.36 -3.49
CA PHE A 127 -1.48 10.52 -4.92
C PHE A 127 -1.69 11.97 -5.35
N GLY A 128 -0.67 12.57 -5.96
CA GLY A 128 -0.72 13.91 -6.53
C GLY A 128 -0.83 15.03 -5.49
N TYR A 129 -0.21 14.90 -4.32
CA TYR A 129 -0.18 15.94 -3.29
C TYR A 129 1.24 16.45 -3.06
N GLU A 130 1.48 17.73 -3.31
CA GLU A 130 2.78 18.38 -3.19
C GLU A 130 3.13 18.87 -1.78
N GLY A 131 2.20 18.79 -0.83
CA GLY A 131 2.38 19.29 0.54
C GLY A 131 2.98 18.25 1.48
N SER A 132 3.04 18.59 2.77
CA SER A 132 3.48 17.67 3.82
C SER A 132 2.28 16.90 4.42
N ILE A 133 2.48 15.63 4.74
CA ILE A 133 1.50 14.79 5.46
C ILE A 133 2.04 14.55 6.86
N ASN A 134 1.41 15.17 7.86
CA ASN A 134 1.88 15.13 9.22
C ASN A 134 1.20 14.00 10.01
N VAL A 135 1.95 12.93 10.30
CA VAL A 135 1.50 11.77 11.09
C VAL A 135 2.12 11.73 12.47
N SER A 136 2.71 12.84 12.94
CA SER A 136 3.41 12.93 14.23
C SER A 136 2.54 12.45 15.40
N HIS A 137 3.19 11.95 16.45
CA HIS A 137 2.57 11.43 17.67
C HIS A 137 1.61 10.25 17.43
N SER A 138 1.62 9.65 16.24
CA SER A 138 0.81 8.48 15.94
C SER A 138 1.49 7.19 16.43
N VAL A 139 0.68 6.17 16.65
CA VAL A 139 1.13 4.83 17.03
C VAL A 139 0.95 3.93 15.81
N PHE A 140 2.01 3.28 15.38
CA PHE A 140 2.04 2.26 14.35
C PHE A 140 2.30 0.88 14.98
N GLU A 141 2.03 -0.18 14.26
CA GLU A 141 2.29 -1.54 14.74
C GLU A 141 3.79 -1.73 14.95
N ASP A 142 4.58 -1.49 13.92
CA ASP A 142 6.05 -1.58 13.94
C ASP A 142 6.68 -0.28 13.45
N ILE A 143 7.82 0.07 14.01
CA ILE A 143 8.60 1.25 13.62
C ILE A 143 10.10 0.93 13.60
N ASP A 144 10.85 1.65 12.82
CA ASP A 144 12.29 1.78 13.04
C ASP A 144 12.55 2.75 14.20
N CYS A 145 12.94 2.20 15.35
CA CYS A 145 13.21 3.02 16.53
C CYS A 145 14.50 3.84 16.43
N GLU A 146 15.42 3.50 15.54
CA GLU A 146 16.67 4.23 15.35
C GLU A 146 16.45 5.52 14.57
N SER A 147 15.72 5.46 13.46
CA SER A 147 15.30 6.62 12.68
C SER A 147 14.04 7.29 13.21
N ASN A 148 13.26 6.62 14.05
CA ASN A 148 11.91 6.99 14.51
C ASN A 148 10.97 7.21 13.34
N SER A 149 10.95 6.27 12.41
CA SER A 149 10.12 6.30 11.19
C SER A 149 9.45 4.97 10.90
N VAL A 150 8.48 5.00 10.02
CA VAL A 150 7.98 3.84 9.26
C VAL A 150 8.37 4.01 7.80
N ASN A 151 8.52 2.90 7.09
CA ASN A 151 8.98 2.89 5.72
C ASN A 151 7.89 3.32 4.71
N GLU A 152 8.29 3.47 3.45
CA GLU A 152 7.42 3.88 2.34
C GLU A 152 6.33 2.85 1.98
N PHE A 153 6.44 1.60 2.40
CA PHE A 153 5.37 0.62 2.22
C PHE A 153 4.21 0.88 3.18
N VAL A 154 4.49 1.44 4.35
CA VAL A 154 3.49 1.81 5.36
C VAL A 154 2.84 3.15 5.06
N LEU A 155 3.65 4.14 4.64
CA LEU A 155 3.22 5.49 4.26
C LEU A 155 3.72 5.79 2.84
N LYS A 156 2.86 5.70 1.84
CA LYS A 156 3.23 5.85 0.43
C LYS A 156 2.73 7.17 -0.16
N SER A 157 3.60 7.84 -0.90
CA SER A 157 3.24 8.97 -1.76
C SER A 157 3.68 8.69 -3.19
N LEU A 158 2.83 9.00 -4.15
CA LEU A 158 3.11 8.90 -5.58
C LEU A 158 2.63 10.15 -6.29
N GLU A 159 3.27 10.47 -7.43
CA GLU A 159 3.06 11.70 -8.21
C GLU A 159 3.12 12.94 -7.29
N ASP A 160 4.06 13.82 -7.56
CA ASP A 160 4.30 15.01 -6.73
C ASP A 160 4.65 14.74 -5.24
N GLU A 161 5.22 13.64 -4.96
CA GLU A 161 5.77 13.05 -3.72
C GLU A 161 5.66 13.94 -2.45
N ALA A 162 4.56 13.75 -1.72
CA ALA A 162 4.38 14.43 -0.43
C ALA A 162 5.40 13.97 0.61
N ASP A 163 5.96 14.91 1.36
CA ASP A 163 6.83 14.63 2.50
C ASP A 163 6.01 14.15 3.72
N TYR A 164 6.44 13.05 4.36
CA TYR A 164 5.84 12.62 5.62
C TYR A 164 6.58 13.19 6.84
N ILE A 165 5.85 13.90 7.71
CA ILE A 165 6.35 14.38 8.99
C ILE A 165 6.01 13.34 10.06
N GLN A 166 7.03 12.68 10.63
CA GLN A 166 6.90 11.53 11.52
C GLN A 166 7.49 11.80 12.93
N ASN A 167 7.30 13.00 13.48
CA ASN A 167 7.87 13.33 14.79
C ASN A 167 7.20 12.56 15.93
N GLU A 168 8.00 11.99 16.83
CA GLU A 168 7.55 11.32 18.05
C GLU A 168 6.50 10.23 17.78
N ILE A 169 6.62 9.49 16.68
CA ILE A 169 5.82 8.29 16.47
C ILE A 169 6.24 7.17 17.44
N SER A 170 5.42 6.15 17.61
CA SER A 170 5.71 5.03 18.51
C SER A 170 5.14 3.73 17.95
N GLY A 171 5.76 2.62 18.31
CA GLY A 171 5.40 1.27 17.89
C GLY A 171 6.35 0.23 18.47
N VAL A 172 6.27 -1.00 17.98
CA VAL A 172 7.26 -2.04 18.30
C VAL A 172 8.50 -1.81 17.46
N CYS A 173 9.68 -1.90 18.08
CA CYS A 173 10.93 -1.68 17.37
C CYS A 173 11.27 -2.83 16.42
N ILE A 174 11.55 -2.52 15.16
CA ILE A 174 12.07 -3.47 14.18
C ILE A 174 13.54 -3.72 14.51
N GLU A 175 13.90 -4.97 14.85
CA GLU A 175 15.26 -5.33 15.27
C GLU A 175 16.05 -6.09 14.20
N SER A 176 15.39 -6.62 13.16
CA SER A 176 16.01 -7.48 12.15
C SER A 176 15.93 -6.86 10.76
N ASN A 177 16.92 -7.20 9.92
CA ASN A 177 16.91 -6.96 8.49
C ASN A 177 16.86 -8.28 7.69
N SER A 178 16.46 -9.37 8.32
CA SER A 178 16.29 -10.66 7.67
C SER A 178 15.06 -11.35 8.23
N PHE A 179 14.08 -11.60 7.36
CA PHE A 179 12.81 -12.21 7.71
C PHE A 179 12.62 -13.53 6.98
N TYR A 180 11.93 -14.46 7.63
CA TYR A 180 11.46 -15.71 7.05
C TYR A 180 9.95 -15.68 6.94
N VAL A 181 9.44 -16.09 5.78
CA VAL A 181 8.00 -16.16 5.49
C VAL A 181 7.65 -17.59 5.09
N SER A 182 6.54 -18.11 5.61
CA SER A 182 6.04 -19.44 5.29
C SER A 182 4.53 -19.42 5.10
N ALA A 183 4.07 -19.60 3.87
CA ALA A 183 2.64 -19.63 3.55
C ALA A 183 1.87 -20.72 4.32
N SER A 184 2.52 -21.84 4.66
CA SER A 184 1.86 -23.00 5.30
C SER A 184 1.97 -23.03 6.82
N ASN A 185 3.04 -22.46 7.38
CA ASN A 185 3.35 -22.59 8.81
C ASN A 185 3.59 -21.23 9.50
N GLY A 186 3.50 -20.15 8.74
CA GLY A 186 3.71 -18.79 9.25
C GLY A 186 2.47 -18.18 9.93
N SER A 187 2.74 -17.12 10.67
CA SER A 187 1.74 -16.23 11.23
C SER A 187 2.31 -14.82 11.31
N ASP A 188 1.54 -13.82 10.92
CA ASP A 188 2.00 -12.44 10.96
C ASP A 188 2.10 -11.87 12.40
N ASN A 189 1.71 -12.68 13.40
CA ASN A 189 2.01 -12.42 14.82
C ASN A 189 3.36 -13.01 15.28
N ASN A 190 4.12 -13.64 14.37
CA ASN A 190 5.43 -14.22 14.69
C ASN A 190 6.54 -13.18 14.51
N ALA A 191 7.73 -13.49 15.05
CA ALA A 191 8.89 -12.61 14.97
C ALA A 191 9.64 -12.63 13.62
N GLY A 192 9.17 -13.37 12.61
CA GLY A 192 9.82 -13.45 11.29
C GLY A 192 11.15 -14.19 11.28
N THR A 193 11.43 -15.02 12.29
CA THR A 193 12.65 -15.85 12.33
C THR A 193 12.45 -17.17 11.57
N GLU A 194 13.54 -17.87 11.25
CA GLU A 194 13.48 -19.19 10.59
C GLU A 194 12.60 -20.20 11.34
N THR A 195 12.59 -20.17 12.67
CA THR A 195 11.80 -21.06 13.51
C THR A 195 10.40 -20.52 13.86
N SER A 196 10.15 -19.24 13.60
CA SER A 196 8.87 -18.57 13.85
C SER A 196 8.59 -17.60 12.70
N PRO A 197 8.30 -18.13 11.48
CA PRO A 197 8.18 -17.31 10.28
C PRO A 197 6.88 -16.51 10.24
N LEU A 198 6.89 -15.42 9.51
CA LEU A 198 5.70 -14.67 9.13
C LEU A 198 4.84 -15.49 8.15
N LYS A 199 3.58 -15.10 7.98
CA LYS A 199 2.65 -15.74 7.05
C LYS A 199 2.72 -15.13 5.66
N THR A 200 2.80 -13.80 5.56
CA THR A 200 2.69 -13.04 4.32
C THR A 200 3.95 -12.24 4.00
N ILE A 201 4.22 -12.08 2.73
CA ILE A 201 5.28 -11.20 2.23
C ILE A 201 4.89 -9.74 2.51
N GLY A 202 3.61 -9.42 2.33
CA GLY A 202 3.09 -8.08 2.63
C GLY A 202 3.43 -7.64 4.04
N HIS A 203 3.22 -8.49 5.05
CA HIS A 203 3.61 -8.15 6.42
C HIS A 203 5.12 -8.02 6.60
N ALA A 204 5.93 -8.87 5.96
CA ALA A 204 7.38 -8.73 6.01
C ALA A 204 7.88 -7.39 5.44
N LEU A 205 7.18 -6.84 4.43
CA LEU A 205 7.50 -5.53 3.87
C LEU A 205 7.24 -4.38 4.84
N THR A 206 6.31 -4.51 5.77
CA THR A 206 6.08 -3.49 6.81
C THR A 206 7.20 -3.42 7.84
N LEU A 207 7.99 -4.50 7.96
CA LEU A 207 9.10 -4.62 8.91
C LEU A 207 10.46 -4.19 8.32
N ILE A 208 10.48 -3.50 7.18
CA ILE A 208 11.70 -2.99 6.58
C ILE A 208 12.11 -1.69 7.29
N LYS A 209 13.39 -1.59 7.66
CA LYS A 209 13.93 -0.34 8.20
C LYS A 209 14.15 0.69 7.10
N ASP A 210 13.79 1.92 7.40
CA ASP A 210 14.02 3.07 6.51
C ASP A 210 15.38 3.73 6.76
N ASP A 211 16.44 2.91 6.88
CA ASP A 211 17.81 3.36 7.17
C ASP A 211 18.80 3.07 6.02
N GLY A 212 18.27 2.61 4.88
CA GLY A 212 19.06 2.22 3.71
C GLY A 212 19.79 0.88 3.86
N THR A 213 19.54 0.12 4.94
CA THR A 213 20.10 -1.24 5.05
C THR A 213 19.35 -2.21 4.16
N VAL A 214 20.09 -3.21 3.67
CA VAL A 214 19.49 -4.26 2.85
C VAL A 214 18.68 -5.21 3.72
N THR A 215 17.39 -5.35 3.40
CA THR A 215 16.52 -6.35 4.02
C THR A 215 16.38 -7.56 3.12
N THR A 216 16.53 -8.75 3.69
CA THR A 216 16.30 -10.02 2.99
C THR A 216 15.05 -10.71 3.51
N ILE A 217 14.11 -10.99 2.61
CA ILE A 217 12.90 -11.76 2.88
C ILE A 217 13.09 -13.15 2.28
N ASN A 218 13.23 -14.16 3.14
CA ASN A 218 13.43 -15.55 2.77
C ASN A 218 12.10 -16.29 2.75
N LEU A 219 11.72 -16.81 1.59
CA LEU A 219 10.48 -17.53 1.39
C LEU A 219 10.69 -19.03 1.49
N ASN A 220 10.08 -19.67 2.46
CA ASN A 220 10.06 -21.12 2.54
C ASN A 220 9.26 -21.73 1.36
N ALA A 221 9.52 -22.99 1.04
CA ALA A 221 8.73 -23.72 0.07
C ALA A 221 7.23 -23.64 0.38
N GLY A 222 6.42 -23.27 -0.63
CA GLY A 222 4.97 -23.09 -0.50
C GLY A 222 4.38 -22.32 -1.66
N VAL A 223 3.06 -22.25 -1.69
CA VAL A 223 2.28 -21.41 -2.60
C VAL A 223 1.82 -20.18 -1.81
N TYR A 224 2.24 -19.02 -2.27
CA TYR A 224 1.86 -17.71 -1.75
C TYR A 224 0.79 -17.15 -2.67
N SER A 225 -0.45 -17.13 -2.22
CA SER A 225 -1.57 -16.65 -3.02
C SER A 225 -2.70 -16.11 -2.16
N PRO A 226 -3.65 -15.33 -2.74
CA PRO A 226 -4.83 -14.88 -2.02
C PRO A 226 -5.62 -16.00 -1.36
N SER A 227 -5.70 -17.16 -2.01
CA SER A 227 -6.48 -18.31 -1.49
C SER A 227 -5.70 -19.18 -0.51
N SER A 228 -4.35 -19.22 -0.55
CA SER A 228 -3.54 -20.12 0.26
C SER A 228 -3.12 -19.52 1.61
N ASN A 229 -2.64 -18.30 1.62
CA ASN A 229 -2.10 -17.65 2.81
C ASN A 229 -2.54 -16.18 2.98
N ASP A 230 -3.61 -15.78 2.28
CA ASP A 230 -4.13 -14.40 2.28
C ASP A 230 -3.12 -13.37 1.72
N GLU A 231 -2.18 -13.81 0.87
CA GLU A 231 -1.20 -12.92 0.24
C GLU A 231 -1.90 -11.92 -0.68
N LYS A 232 -1.34 -10.72 -0.78
CA LYS A 232 -1.87 -9.64 -1.60
C LYS A 232 -0.97 -9.38 -2.79
N PHE A 233 -1.60 -9.11 -3.92
CA PHE A 233 -0.90 -8.81 -5.16
C PHE A 233 -1.45 -7.52 -5.79
N PRO A 234 -0.59 -6.74 -6.47
CA PRO A 234 0.84 -7.00 -6.68
C PRO A 234 1.66 -6.87 -5.39
N ILE A 235 2.79 -7.61 -5.33
CA ILE A 235 3.84 -7.34 -4.34
C ILE A 235 4.69 -6.20 -4.89
N VAL A 236 4.67 -5.05 -4.24
CA VAL A 236 5.46 -3.87 -4.61
C VAL A 236 6.73 -3.87 -3.76
N LEU A 237 7.90 -4.00 -4.40
CA LEU A 237 9.17 -4.06 -3.68
C LEU A 237 9.77 -2.65 -3.56
N PRO A 238 10.10 -2.20 -2.34
CA PRO A 238 10.83 -0.96 -2.13
C PRO A 238 12.34 -1.13 -2.33
N ASP A 239 13.09 -0.05 -2.18
CA ASP A 239 14.54 -0.04 -2.22
C ASP A 239 15.17 -1.03 -1.24
N ASN A 240 16.34 -1.56 -1.59
CA ASN A 240 17.18 -2.40 -0.75
C ASN A 240 16.51 -3.69 -0.25
N VAL A 241 15.54 -4.24 -0.99
CA VAL A 241 14.85 -5.48 -0.63
C VAL A 241 15.28 -6.64 -1.51
N HIS A 242 15.70 -7.74 -0.87
CA HIS A 242 15.96 -9.01 -1.53
C HIS A 242 14.87 -10.03 -1.18
N LEU A 243 14.10 -10.48 -2.18
CA LEU A 243 13.06 -11.50 -2.05
C LEU A 243 13.61 -12.83 -2.60
N ILE A 244 13.90 -13.78 -1.71
CA ILE A 244 14.63 -15.00 -2.04
C ILE A 244 13.80 -16.23 -1.68
N GLY A 245 13.43 -17.03 -2.67
CA GLY A 245 12.78 -18.32 -2.48
C GLY A 245 13.78 -19.41 -2.07
N ASP A 246 13.28 -20.42 -1.37
CA ASP A 246 14.06 -21.63 -1.01
C ASP A 246 14.47 -22.40 -2.28
N ASP A 247 13.51 -22.69 -3.16
CA ASP A 247 13.74 -23.31 -4.46
C ASP A 247 12.65 -22.89 -5.46
N ARG A 248 13.04 -22.59 -6.71
CA ARG A 248 12.12 -22.12 -7.75
C ARG A 248 10.98 -23.10 -8.09
N GLU A 249 11.17 -24.40 -7.87
CA GLU A 249 10.15 -25.39 -8.19
C GLU A 249 9.12 -25.54 -7.07
N THR A 250 9.47 -25.12 -5.86
CA THR A 250 8.63 -25.28 -4.66
C THR A 250 8.20 -23.97 -4.01
N THR A 251 8.81 -22.83 -4.36
CA THR A 251 8.40 -21.50 -3.89
C THR A 251 7.66 -20.79 -5.02
N ILE A 252 6.34 -20.68 -4.91
CA ILE A 252 5.46 -20.23 -5.97
C ILE A 252 4.65 -19.01 -5.48
N LEU A 253 4.78 -17.89 -6.18
CA LEU A 253 3.93 -16.72 -6.01
C LEU A 253 2.85 -16.73 -7.08
N ASP A 254 1.59 -16.90 -6.67
CA ASP A 254 0.44 -17.00 -7.56
C ASP A 254 -0.56 -15.87 -7.27
N ALA A 255 -0.63 -14.88 -8.15
CA ALA A 255 -1.53 -13.74 -7.96
C ALA A 255 -3.01 -14.11 -8.14
N GLU A 256 -3.34 -15.29 -8.69
CA GLU A 256 -4.72 -15.71 -8.99
C GLU A 256 -5.51 -14.65 -9.78
N ALA A 257 -4.80 -13.83 -10.54
CA ALA A 257 -5.37 -12.74 -11.33
C ALA A 257 -6.05 -13.25 -12.60
N ASN A 258 -6.99 -12.47 -13.11
CA ASN A 258 -7.74 -12.78 -14.31
C ASN A 258 -8.33 -11.49 -14.91
N ALA A 259 -9.09 -11.59 -16.01
CA ALA A 259 -9.68 -10.43 -16.69
C ALA A 259 -10.63 -9.57 -15.83
N ASN A 260 -11.12 -10.07 -14.71
CA ASN A 260 -11.96 -9.31 -13.78
C ASN A 260 -11.17 -8.79 -12.57
N LYS A 261 -9.95 -9.29 -12.40
CA LYS A 261 -9.05 -8.96 -11.30
C LYS A 261 -7.63 -8.94 -11.86
N GLU A 262 -7.22 -7.79 -12.38
CA GLU A 262 -5.88 -7.63 -12.91
C GLU A 262 -4.88 -7.40 -11.78
N ALA A 263 -3.76 -8.10 -11.83
CA ALA A 263 -2.61 -7.86 -10.98
C ALA A 263 -1.34 -8.40 -11.63
N ALA A 264 -0.24 -7.68 -11.53
CA ALA A 264 1.08 -8.26 -11.66
C ALA A 264 1.38 -9.12 -10.43
N VAL A 265 2.33 -10.05 -10.52
CA VAL A 265 2.79 -10.76 -9.33
C VAL A 265 3.73 -9.86 -8.52
N ILE A 266 4.72 -9.28 -9.20
CA ILE A 266 5.68 -8.34 -8.57
C ILE A 266 5.75 -7.06 -9.39
N ILE A 267 5.85 -5.93 -8.71
CA ILE A 267 6.18 -4.63 -9.27
C ILE A 267 7.48 -4.14 -8.64
N ILE A 268 8.39 -3.67 -9.50
CA ILE A 268 9.65 -3.00 -9.16
C ILE A 268 9.62 -1.67 -9.91
N ASN A 269 9.29 -0.60 -9.21
CA ASN A 269 9.09 0.71 -9.82
C ASN A 269 10.06 1.72 -9.25
N GLU A 270 11.02 2.16 -10.09
CA GLU A 270 11.96 3.23 -9.76
C GLU A 270 12.79 3.01 -8.48
N VAL A 271 13.07 1.77 -8.15
CA VAL A 271 13.80 1.35 -6.95
C VAL A 271 15.17 0.78 -7.25
N GLU A 272 16.08 0.88 -6.29
CA GLU A 272 17.46 0.45 -6.40
C GLU A 272 17.74 -0.78 -5.52
N ASN A 273 18.77 -1.53 -5.90
CA ASN A 273 19.33 -2.63 -5.12
C ASN A 273 18.31 -3.73 -4.72
N VAL A 274 17.41 -4.08 -5.64
CA VAL A 274 16.41 -5.13 -5.46
C VAL A 274 16.87 -6.44 -6.10
N THR A 275 16.64 -7.55 -5.42
CA THR A 275 16.90 -8.91 -5.94
C THR A 275 15.66 -9.77 -5.76
N VAL A 276 15.24 -10.44 -6.84
CA VAL A 276 14.21 -11.48 -6.81
C VAL A 276 14.82 -12.77 -7.34
N ALA A 277 14.86 -13.83 -6.53
CA ALA A 277 15.55 -15.07 -6.91
C ALA A 277 14.90 -16.34 -6.35
N ASN A 278 15.17 -17.48 -7.02
CA ASN A 278 14.79 -18.83 -6.60
C ASN A 278 13.29 -19.04 -6.36
N LEU A 279 12.42 -18.43 -7.17
CA LEU A 279 10.98 -18.58 -7.04
C LEU A 279 10.30 -18.61 -8.42
N THR A 280 9.08 -19.09 -8.45
CA THR A 280 8.21 -19.09 -9.63
C THR A 280 7.13 -18.02 -9.48
N LEU A 281 6.94 -17.20 -10.51
CA LEU A 281 5.87 -16.22 -10.63
C LEU A 281 4.79 -16.77 -11.56
N THR A 282 3.55 -16.82 -11.11
CA THR A 282 2.41 -17.31 -11.90
C THR A 282 1.13 -16.56 -11.56
N GLY A 283 0.06 -16.81 -12.33
CA GLY A 283 -1.26 -16.25 -12.05
C GLY A 283 -1.38 -14.73 -12.18
N GLY A 284 -0.36 -14.04 -12.68
CA GLY A 284 -0.48 -12.62 -12.98
C GLY A 284 -1.22 -12.38 -14.29
N TYR A 285 -2.04 -11.35 -14.35
CA TYR A 285 -2.83 -10.98 -15.51
C TYR A 285 -2.82 -9.46 -15.73
N SER A 286 -2.56 -9.05 -16.97
CA SER A 286 -2.71 -7.68 -17.42
C SER A 286 -3.21 -7.67 -18.85
N GLU A 287 -4.22 -6.88 -19.18
CA GLU A 287 -4.73 -6.75 -20.55
C GLU A 287 -3.78 -5.99 -21.49
N GLY A 288 -2.65 -5.50 -20.98
CA GLY A 288 -1.57 -4.96 -21.82
C GLY A 288 -1.90 -3.63 -22.51
N HIS A 289 -2.69 -2.79 -21.92
CA HIS A 289 -3.02 -1.49 -22.46
C HIS A 289 -1.97 -0.44 -22.06
N GLY A 290 -1.04 -0.16 -22.94
CA GLY A 290 -0.18 1.03 -22.96
C GLY A 290 0.85 1.19 -21.85
N CYS A 291 0.46 1.31 -20.60
CA CYS A 291 1.33 1.55 -19.45
C CYS A 291 1.32 0.41 -18.42
N THR A 292 0.47 -0.58 -18.59
CA THR A 292 0.38 -1.76 -17.71
C THR A 292 0.86 -2.98 -18.49
N GLY A 293 2.15 -3.28 -18.38
CA GLY A 293 2.74 -4.47 -18.98
C GLY A 293 3.14 -5.49 -17.91
N GLY A 294 3.24 -6.77 -18.27
CA GLY A 294 3.85 -7.78 -17.45
C GLY A 294 2.94 -8.36 -16.37
N GLY A 295 2.15 -9.39 -16.70
CA GLY A 295 1.38 -10.11 -15.68
C GLY A 295 2.23 -10.76 -14.59
N ALA A 296 3.45 -11.22 -14.89
CA ALA A 296 4.33 -11.81 -13.87
C ALA A 296 5.18 -10.76 -13.14
N LEU A 297 5.89 -9.93 -13.88
CA LEU A 297 6.82 -8.93 -13.34
C LEU A 297 6.70 -7.65 -14.15
N LEU A 298 6.48 -6.53 -13.47
CA LEU A 298 6.57 -5.19 -14.02
C LEU A 298 7.82 -4.51 -13.43
N VAL A 299 8.71 -4.05 -14.28
CA VAL A 299 9.87 -3.24 -13.90
C VAL A 299 9.80 -1.93 -14.68
N THR A 300 9.81 -0.83 -13.97
CA THR A 300 9.86 0.52 -14.54
C THR A 300 11.03 1.31 -13.98
N ALA A 301 11.54 2.25 -14.75
CA ALA A 301 12.59 3.15 -14.35
C ALA A 301 12.24 4.55 -14.84
N ASN A 302 12.61 5.57 -14.08
CA ASN A 302 12.49 6.95 -14.54
C ASN A 302 13.40 7.16 -15.77
N ASP A 303 12.83 7.66 -16.85
CA ASP A 303 13.62 8.28 -17.92
C ASP A 303 14.16 9.61 -17.37
N THR A 304 15.34 9.57 -16.74
CA THR A 304 16.09 10.80 -16.51
C THR A 304 16.55 11.28 -17.89
N GLU A 305 15.76 12.17 -18.50
CA GLU A 305 16.24 12.93 -19.66
C GLU A 305 17.50 13.71 -19.25
N ASN A 306 18.65 13.29 -19.79
CA ASN A 306 19.90 14.06 -19.75
C ASN A 306 19.85 15.25 -20.70
#